data_a23d7e255950f6ee9c697e35ead570da
#
_entry.id   a23d7e255950f6ee9c697e35ead570da
#
_cell.length_a   1.000
_cell.length_b   1.000
_cell.length_c   1.000
_cell.angle_alpha   90.00
_cell.angle_beta   90.00
_cell.angle_gamma   90.00
#
_symmetry.space_group_name_H-M   'P 1'
#
loop_
_entity.id
_entity.type
_entity.pdbx_description
1 polymer ?
#
loop_
_entity_poly.entity_id
_entity_poly.type
_entity_poly.pdbx_seq_one_letter_code
_entity_poly.pdbx_strand_id
1 'polypeptide(L)'
;MKRFLPILLLVATPALASDITRESVVAAMNDYRAQHHMQPLREDARLDAAAGDRMTDMEDQGYWAHESPDGRSPFVWLASRDYELHYAGENLATGFETTELLVAGWMESPGHRANILSPHFEDCGIAIIDGLTMRRGAGKSIVVMFGATR
;
A
#
# COMPACT_ATOMS: atom_id res chain seq x y z
N MET A 1 -36.76 -41.20 19.11
CA MET A 1 -35.86 -41.05 17.96
C MET A 1 -35.05 -39.79 18.15
N LYS A 2 -33.74 -39.92 18.48
CA LYS A 2 -32.83 -38.79 18.65
C LYS A 2 -32.25 -38.43 17.29
N ARG A 3 -32.56 -37.23 16.77
CA ARG A 3 -31.99 -36.72 15.51
C ARG A 3 -30.61 -36.20 15.83
N PHE A 4 -29.57 -36.84 15.30
CA PHE A 4 -28.21 -36.31 15.27
C PHE A 4 -28.14 -35.30 14.13
N LEU A 5 -27.89 -34.02 14.48
CA LEU A 5 -27.52 -33.00 13.50
C LEU A 5 -26.02 -33.18 13.20
N PRO A 6 -25.57 -33.27 11.94
CA PRO A 6 -24.16 -33.30 11.63
C PRO A 6 -23.56 -31.93 11.91
N ILE A 7 -22.53 -31.90 12.74
CA ILE A 7 -21.68 -30.70 12.92
C ILE A 7 -20.82 -30.61 11.66
N LEU A 8 -21.11 -29.61 10.82
CA LEU A 8 -20.26 -29.24 9.68
C LEU A 8 -19.01 -28.60 10.22
N LEU A 9 -17.90 -29.34 10.28
CA LEU A 9 -16.58 -28.81 10.62
C LEU A 9 -16.13 -27.94 9.44
N LEU A 10 -16.19 -26.62 9.61
CA LEU A 10 -15.60 -25.68 8.65
C LEU A 10 -14.08 -25.79 8.79
N VAL A 11 -13.43 -26.54 7.93
CA VAL A 11 -11.98 -26.58 7.83
C VAL A 11 -11.56 -25.27 7.18
N ALA A 12 -11.07 -24.33 7.98
CA ALA A 12 -10.41 -23.14 7.47
C ALA A 12 -9.13 -23.61 6.77
N THR A 13 -9.10 -23.55 5.44
CA THR A 13 -7.86 -23.69 4.69
C THR A 13 -6.94 -22.53 5.09
N PRO A 14 -5.67 -22.78 5.45
CA PRO A 14 -4.75 -21.68 5.67
C PRO A 14 -4.65 -20.89 4.36
N ALA A 15 -4.92 -19.58 4.42
CA ALA A 15 -4.62 -18.69 3.31
C ALA A 15 -3.12 -18.81 3.06
N LEU A 16 -2.73 -19.20 1.85
CA LEU A 16 -1.33 -19.17 1.44
C LEU A 16 -0.88 -17.72 1.50
N ALA A 17 0.22 -17.47 2.20
CA ALA A 17 0.84 -16.15 2.24
C ALA A 17 1.13 -15.70 0.80
N SER A 18 0.67 -14.52 0.41
CA SER A 18 0.85 -14.03 -0.95
C SER A 18 2.14 -13.23 -1.07
N ASP A 19 2.83 -13.38 -2.20
CA ASP A 19 3.95 -12.51 -2.56
C ASP A 19 3.48 -11.06 -2.62
N ILE A 20 4.38 -10.13 -2.24
CA ILE A 20 4.09 -8.71 -2.35
C ILE A 20 4.21 -8.31 -3.82
N THR A 21 3.07 -8.11 -4.46
CA THR A 21 2.91 -7.55 -5.81
C THR A 21 1.99 -6.34 -5.76
N ARG A 22 1.94 -5.54 -6.83
CA ARG A 22 1.00 -4.41 -6.90
C ARG A 22 -0.43 -4.88 -6.72
N GLU A 23 -0.82 -5.89 -7.49
CA GLU A 23 -2.16 -6.48 -7.48
C GLU A 23 -2.55 -6.98 -6.09
N SER A 24 -1.65 -7.71 -5.40
CA SER A 24 -1.93 -8.25 -4.08
C SER A 24 -2.08 -7.15 -3.02
N VAL A 25 -1.25 -6.09 -3.10
CA VAL A 25 -1.33 -4.94 -2.18
C VAL A 25 -2.61 -4.15 -2.39
N VAL A 26 -2.98 -3.85 -3.66
CA VAL A 26 -4.25 -3.16 -3.98
C VAL A 26 -5.43 -3.99 -3.51
N ALA A 27 -5.44 -5.30 -3.76
CA ALA A 27 -6.51 -6.19 -3.33
C ALA A 27 -6.66 -6.19 -1.80
N ALA A 28 -5.56 -6.35 -1.06
CA ALA A 28 -5.59 -6.37 0.40
C ALA A 28 -6.03 -5.03 1.02
N MET A 29 -5.60 -3.89 0.47
CA MET A 29 -6.11 -2.58 0.90
C MET A 29 -7.61 -2.46 0.63
N ASN A 30 -8.08 -2.92 -0.53
CA ASN A 30 -9.49 -2.88 -0.91
C ASN A 30 -10.35 -3.82 -0.06
N ASP A 31 -9.83 -4.94 0.41
CA ASP A 31 -10.52 -5.81 1.37
C ASP A 31 -10.81 -5.07 2.68
N TYR A 32 -9.83 -4.32 3.22
CA TYR A 32 -10.07 -3.47 4.39
C TYR A 32 -11.07 -2.36 4.10
N ARG A 33 -10.99 -1.71 2.94
CA ARG A 33 -11.95 -0.68 2.53
C ARG A 33 -13.37 -1.24 2.43
N ALA A 34 -13.53 -2.43 1.85
CA ALA A 34 -14.84 -3.10 1.76
C ALA A 34 -15.42 -3.44 3.15
N GLN A 35 -14.61 -3.90 4.11
CA GLN A 35 -15.02 -4.13 5.50
C GLN A 35 -15.50 -2.84 6.18
N HIS A 36 -15.06 -1.68 5.71
CA HIS A 36 -15.47 -0.35 6.17
C HIS A 36 -16.51 0.33 5.26
N HIS A 37 -17.14 -0.42 4.35
CA HIS A 37 -18.17 0.06 3.42
C HIS A 37 -17.71 1.20 2.50
N MET A 38 -16.43 1.20 2.12
CA MET A 38 -15.81 2.22 1.28
C MET A 38 -15.68 1.74 -0.16
N GLN A 39 -15.67 2.67 -1.11
CA GLN A 39 -15.37 2.36 -2.51
C GLN A 39 -13.92 1.87 -2.65
N PRO A 40 -13.66 0.90 -3.54
CA PRO A 40 -12.31 0.42 -3.78
C PRO A 40 -11.43 1.50 -4.41
N LEU A 41 -10.14 1.46 -4.08
CA LEU A 41 -9.11 2.21 -4.80
C LEU A 41 -8.89 1.58 -6.18
N ARG A 42 -8.64 2.42 -7.17
CA ARG A 42 -8.26 2.02 -8.54
C ARG A 42 -6.76 2.26 -8.72
N GLU A 43 -6.06 1.34 -9.36
CA GLU A 43 -4.67 1.56 -9.74
C GLU A 43 -4.60 2.55 -10.91
N ASP A 44 -3.75 3.59 -10.79
CA ASP A 44 -3.50 4.59 -11.81
C ASP A 44 -2.02 4.58 -12.20
N ALA A 45 -1.74 4.37 -13.48
CA ALA A 45 -0.38 4.25 -13.99
C ALA A 45 0.49 5.50 -13.76
N ARG A 46 -0.11 6.68 -13.62
CA ARG A 46 0.61 7.93 -13.29
C ARG A 46 1.08 7.91 -11.85
N LEU A 47 0.25 7.37 -10.93
CA LEU A 47 0.63 7.20 -9.55
C LEU A 47 1.67 6.09 -9.39
N ASP A 48 1.60 5.00 -10.17
CA ASP A 48 2.66 3.98 -10.21
C ASP A 48 4.00 4.59 -10.63
N ALA A 49 3.98 5.40 -11.69
CA ALA A 49 5.18 6.09 -12.16
C ALA A 49 5.73 7.07 -11.11
N ALA A 50 4.86 7.85 -10.45
CA ALA A 50 5.25 8.76 -9.39
C ALA A 50 5.83 8.02 -8.16
N ALA A 51 5.23 6.88 -7.78
CA ALA A 51 5.77 6.02 -6.72
C ALA A 51 7.15 5.45 -7.09
N GLY A 52 7.36 5.08 -8.37
CA GLY A 52 8.65 4.64 -8.90
C GLY A 52 9.71 5.74 -8.85
N ASP A 53 9.39 6.96 -9.30
CA ASP A 53 10.29 8.11 -9.23
C ASP A 53 10.66 8.42 -7.77
N ARG A 54 9.67 8.37 -6.88
CA ARG A 54 9.85 8.55 -5.44
C ARG A 54 10.80 7.52 -4.85
N MET A 55 10.63 6.25 -5.22
CA MET A 55 11.50 5.16 -4.79
C MET A 55 12.94 5.39 -5.26
N THR A 56 13.13 5.76 -6.53
CA THR A 56 14.44 6.06 -7.12
C THR A 56 15.11 7.24 -6.40
N ASP A 57 14.37 8.30 -6.13
CA ASP A 57 14.90 9.47 -5.38
C ASP A 57 15.38 9.09 -3.97
N MET A 58 14.63 8.22 -3.28
CA MET A 58 15.04 7.71 -1.96
C MET A 58 16.30 6.86 -2.03
N GLU A 59 16.46 6.02 -3.07
CA GLU A 59 17.67 5.23 -3.28
C GLU A 59 18.87 6.11 -3.62
N ASP A 60 18.71 7.02 -4.58
CA ASP A 60 19.82 7.85 -5.09
C ASP A 60 20.36 8.82 -4.02
N GLN A 61 19.47 9.38 -3.20
CA GLN A 61 19.85 10.32 -2.13
C GLN A 61 20.09 9.66 -0.79
N GLY A 62 19.82 8.37 -0.69
CA GLY A 62 20.14 7.60 0.49
C GLY A 62 19.27 7.93 1.71
N TYR A 63 17.94 8.02 1.58
CA TYR A 63 17.03 8.24 2.69
C TYR A 63 15.76 7.38 2.61
N TRP A 64 15.04 7.31 3.73
CA TRP A 64 13.74 6.65 3.81
C TRP A 64 12.84 7.47 4.75
N ALA A 65 12.11 8.41 4.19
CA ALA A 65 11.23 9.33 4.92
C ALA A 65 10.17 9.94 3.99
N HIS A 66 9.10 10.50 4.54
CA HIS A 66 8.07 11.20 3.76
C HIS A 66 8.57 12.50 3.13
N GLU A 67 9.52 13.18 3.75
CA GLU A 67 10.16 14.38 3.21
C GLU A 67 11.58 14.06 2.75
N SER A 68 11.98 14.57 1.59
CA SER A 68 13.33 14.39 1.09
C SER A 68 14.33 15.29 1.84
N PRO A 69 15.65 14.99 1.80
CA PRO A 69 16.66 15.76 2.53
C PRO A 69 16.72 17.25 2.16
N ASP A 70 16.24 17.60 0.98
CA ASP A 70 16.14 18.99 0.50
C ASP A 70 14.75 19.64 0.77
N GLY A 71 13.90 18.97 1.57
CA GLY A 71 12.61 19.50 2.00
C GLY A 71 11.48 19.37 0.98
N ARG A 72 11.65 18.55 -0.08
CA ARG A 72 10.56 18.33 -1.04
C ARG A 72 9.50 17.39 -0.46
N SER A 73 8.25 17.78 -0.64
CA SER A 73 7.09 16.93 -0.36
C SER A 73 7.07 15.71 -1.30
N PRO A 74 6.59 14.52 -0.85
CA PRO A 74 6.43 13.35 -1.70
C PRO A 74 5.49 13.57 -2.89
N PHE A 75 4.66 14.61 -2.86
CA PHE A 75 3.64 14.86 -3.89
C PHE A 75 4.15 15.63 -5.12
N VAL A 76 5.41 16.09 -5.12
CA VAL A 76 6.01 16.71 -6.33
C VAL A 76 6.11 15.73 -7.49
N TRP A 77 6.26 14.43 -7.22
CA TRP A 77 6.31 13.39 -8.25
C TRP A 77 4.94 13.15 -8.91
N LEU A 78 3.83 13.36 -8.19
CA LEU A 78 2.49 13.30 -8.77
C LEU A 78 2.28 14.40 -9.80
N ALA A 79 2.66 15.63 -9.46
CA ALA A 79 2.59 16.77 -10.37
C ALA A 79 3.47 16.56 -11.62
N SER A 80 4.65 15.92 -11.48
CA SER A 80 5.55 15.63 -12.62
C SER A 80 5.01 14.56 -13.58
N ARG A 81 3.94 13.85 -13.19
CA ARG A 81 3.26 12.83 -14.00
C ARG A 81 1.88 13.27 -14.49
N ASP A 82 1.62 14.58 -14.54
CA ASP A 82 0.34 15.16 -14.98
C ASP A 82 -0.87 14.63 -14.20
N TYR A 83 -0.66 14.26 -12.91
CA TYR A 83 -1.73 13.91 -12.01
C TYR A 83 -2.15 15.17 -11.25
N GLU A 84 -3.27 15.77 -11.69
CA GLU A 84 -3.86 16.95 -11.03
C GLU A 84 -4.47 16.52 -9.70
N LEU A 85 -3.68 16.61 -8.64
CA LEU A 85 -4.11 16.17 -7.33
C LEU A 85 -5.00 17.19 -6.62
N HIS A 86 -6.12 16.69 -6.10
CA HIS A 86 -6.94 17.41 -5.13
C HIS A 86 -6.65 16.92 -3.71
N TYR A 87 -6.48 15.62 -3.57
CA TYR A 87 -6.00 14.97 -2.36
C TYR A 87 -4.83 14.03 -2.70
N ALA A 88 -3.87 13.95 -1.78
CA ALA A 88 -2.75 13.04 -1.90
C ALA A 88 -2.32 12.47 -0.54
N GLY A 89 -1.79 11.25 -0.56
CA GLY A 89 -1.26 10.56 0.61
C GLY A 89 -0.13 9.62 0.21
N GLU A 90 0.72 9.26 1.18
CA GLU A 90 1.82 8.30 0.98
C GLU A 90 1.85 7.31 2.12
N ASN A 91 1.98 6.01 1.80
CA ASN A 91 2.38 4.98 2.75
C ASN A 91 3.72 4.39 2.33
N LEU A 92 4.62 4.27 3.29
CA LEU A 92 5.93 3.64 3.12
C LEU A 92 6.02 2.39 3.99
N ALA A 93 6.67 1.35 3.47
CA ALA A 93 7.00 0.17 4.25
C ALA A 93 8.27 -0.51 3.74
N THR A 94 9.00 -1.18 4.65
CA THR A 94 10.18 -1.98 4.32
C THR A 94 10.29 -3.18 5.25
N GLY A 95 10.85 -4.30 4.74
CA GLY A 95 11.16 -5.48 5.55
C GLY A 95 9.99 -6.45 5.73
N PHE A 96 8.90 -6.30 4.99
CA PHE A 96 7.80 -7.27 4.99
C PHE A 96 8.04 -8.39 3.97
N GLU A 97 7.58 -9.59 4.31
CA GLU A 97 7.74 -10.80 3.48
C GLU A 97 6.45 -11.16 2.74
N THR A 98 5.29 -10.76 3.28
CA THR A 98 3.99 -11.05 2.66
C THR A 98 3.08 -9.83 2.64
N THR A 99 2.14 -9.83 1.69
CA THR A 99 1.14 -8.77 1.54
C THR A 99 0.25 -8.64 2.78
N GLU A 100 -0.13 -9.76 3.38
CA GLU A 100 -1.00 -9.78 4.56
C GLU A 100 -0.33 -9.08 5.75
N LEU A 101 0.95 -9.40 6.01
CA LEU A 101 1.72 -8.76 7.09
C LEU A 101 1.95 -7.27 6.81
N LEU A 102 2.24 -6.91 5.56
CA LEU A 102 2.43 -5.52 5.14
C LEU A 102 1.17 -4.69 5.43
N VAL A 103 0.03 -5.09 4.88
CA VAL A 103 -1.20 -4.29 4.98
C VAL A 103 -1.75 -4.33 6.41
N ALA A 104 -1.64 -5.45 7.13
CA ALA A 104 -1.98 -5.51 8.55
C ALA A 104 -1.11 -4.53 9.38
N GLY A 105 0.19 -4.46 9.11
CA GLY A 105 1.09 -3.50 9.78
C GLY A 105 0.69 -2.04 9.50
N TRP A 106 0.29 -1.71 8.27
CA TRP A 106 -0.27 -0.39 7.98
C TRP A 106 -1.58 -0.12 8.72
N MET A 107 -2.45 -1.13 8.85
CA MET A 107 -3.72 -0.97 9.55
C MET A 107 -3.55 -0.80 11.07
N GLU A 108 -2.45 -1.24 11.65
CA GLU A 108 -2.09 -0.99 13.06
C GLU A 108 -1.48 0.41 13.27
N SER A 109 -0.96 1.05 12.22
CA SER A 109 -0.39 2.40 12.27
C SER A 109 -1.45 3.46 11.98
N PRO A 110 -1.76 4.39 12.91
CA PRO A 110 -2.83 5.38 12.72
C PRO A 110 -2.73 6.19 11.42
N GLY A 111 -1.54 6.66 11.06
CA GLY A 111 -1.32 7.47 9.86
C GLY A 111 -1.53 6.67 8.57
N HIS A 112 -0.93 5.47 8.49
CA HIS A 112 -1.08 4.59 7.33
C HIS A 112 -2.52 4.10 7.17
N ARG A 113 -3.16 3.72 8.28
CA ARG A 113 -4.58 3.34 8.30
C ARG A 113 -5.47 4.47 7.81
N ALA A 114 -5.21 5.72 8.23
CA ALA A 114 -5.99 6.88 7.81
C ALA A 114 -5.92 7.07 6.28
N ASN A 115 -4.78 6.81 5.65
CA ASN A 115 -4.66 6.85 4.20
C ASN A 115 -5.47 5.71 3.54
N ILE A 116 -5.32 4.45 3.99
CA ILE A 116 -6.06 3.32 3.41
C ILE A 116 -7.57 3.52 3.52
N LEU A 117 -8.05 4.07 4.64
CA LEU A 117 -9.48 4.28 4.91
C LEU A 117 -9.95 5.72 4.62
N SER A 118 -9.18 6.52 3.89
CA SER A 118 -9.61 7.86 3.51
C SER A 118 -10.77 7.80 2.51
N PRO A 119 -11.88 8.51 2.77
CA PRO A 119 -12.97 8.64 1.80
C PRO A 119 -12.62 9.56 0.63
N HIS A 120 -11.52 10.32 0.76
CA HIS A 120 -11.08 11.27 -0.26
C HIS A 120 -10.24 10.62 -1.37
N PHE A 121 -9.66 9.43 -1.13
CA PHE A 121 -8.84 8.76 -2.13
C PHE A 121 -9.67 7.83 -3.00
N GLU A 122 -9.47 7.97 -4.32
CA GLU A 122 -10.10 7.13 -5.35
C GLU A 122 -9.07 6.26 -6.07
N ASP A 123 -7.84 6.76 -6.19
CA ASP A 123 -6.78 6.12 -6.96
C ASP A 123 -5.58 5.80 -6.05
N CYS A 124 -4.80 4.79 -6.44
CA CYS A 124 -3.50 4.49 -5.85
C CYS A 124 -2.49 4.10 -6.94
N GLY A 125 -1.22 4.21 -6.59
CA GLY A 125 -0.12 3.69 -7.40
C GLY A 125 0.98 3.17 -6.50
N ILE A 126 1.70 2.12 -6.95
CA ILE A 126 2.60 1.35 -6.10
C ILE A 126 3.93 1.11 -6.80
N ALA A 127 5.03 1.38 -6.08
CA ALA A 127 6.36 0.92 -6.42
C ALA A 127 6.84 -0.11 -5.39
N ILE A 128 7.48 -1.17 -5.88
CA ILE A 128 8.01 -2.26 -5.05
C ILE A 128 9.41 -2.60 -5.56
N ILE A 129 10.38 -2.69 -4.65
CA ILE A 129 11.72 -3.20 -4.94
C ILE A 129 12.16 -4.21 -3.89
N ASP A 130 13.11 -5.06 -4.24
CA ASP A 130 13.78 -5.99 -3.32
C ASP A 130 14.86 -5.25 -2.52
N GLY A 131 14.61 -5.06 -1.23
CA GLY A 131 15.51 -4.33 -0.35
C GLY A 131 15.52 -2.81 -0.62
N LEU A 132 16.31 -2.10 0.15
CA LEU A 132 16.79 -0.74 -0.10
C LEU A 132 18.25 -0.70 0.30
N THR A 133 19.10 -0.10 -0.52
CA THR A 133 20.56 -0.04 -0.34
C THR A 133 20.96 0.45 1.06
N MET A 134 20.12 1.27 1.68
CA MET A 134 20.35 1.86 3.01
C MET A 134 19.91 1.00 4.18
N ARG A 135 19.04 0.02 3.97
CA ARG A 135 18.57 -0.90 5.00
C ARG A 135 19.03 -2.30 4.67
N ARG A 136 20.06 -2.77 5.38
CA ARG A 136 20.46 -4.18 5.35
C ARG A 136 19.34 -5.00 5.97
N GLY A 137 18.54 -5.68 5.16
CA GLY A 137 17.47 -6.55 5.61
C GLY A 137 16.89 -7.35 4.46
N ALA A 138 16.36 -8.52 4.75
CA ALA A 138 15.50 -9.25 3.83
C ALA A 138 14.15 -8.53 3.72
N GLY A 139 13.44 -8.76 2.62
CA GLY A 139 12.12 -8.20 2.38
C GLY A 139 12.09 -7.12 1.32
N LYS A 140 10.91 -6.64 1.04
CA LYS A 140 10.66 -5.63 0.02
C LYS A 140 10.51 -4.25 0.62
N SER A 141 10.83 -3.23 -0.18
CA SER A 141 10.47 -1.83 0.12
C SER A 141 9.34 -1.40 -0.80
N ILE A 142 8.36 -0.74 -0.22
CA ILE A 142 7.10 -0.41 -0.86
C ILE A 142 6.79 1.07 -0.66
N VAL A 143 6.46 1.75 -1.76
CA VAL A 143 5.86 3.09 -1.77
C VAL A 143 4.46 2.97 -2.34
N VAL A 144 3.46 3.46 -1.62
CA VAL A 144 2.10 3.65 -2.14
C VAL A 144 1.81 5.14 -2.17
N MET A 145 1.44 5.65 -3.35
CA MET A 145 0.85 6.96 -3.54
C MET A 145 -0.66 6.82 -3.62
N PHE A 146 -1.38 7.65 -2.87
CA PHE A 146 -2.84 7.77 -2.94
C PHE A 146 -3.20 9.09 -3.56
N GLY A 147 -4.31 9.13 -4.30
CA GLY A 147 -4.75 10.36 -4.92
C GLY A 147 -6.24 10.42 -5.22
N ALA A 148 -6.69 11.63 -5.48
CA ALA A 148 -7.94 11.94 -6.15
C ALA A 148 -7.78 13.23 -6.96
N THR A 149 -8.44 13.26 -8.13
CA THR A 149 -8.37 14.39 -9.08
C THR A 149 -9.55 15.35 -8.96
N ARG A 150 -10.47 15.15 -8.00
CA ARG A 150 -11.66 16.00 -7.79
C ARG A 150 -12.09 16.01 -6.32
#